data_86850e809cf00d6af2dba3f77093ab55
#
_entry.id   86850e809cf00d6af2dba3f77093ab55
#
_cell.length_a   1.000
_cell.length_b   1.000
_cell.length_c   1.000
_cell.angle_alpha   90.00
_cell.angle_beta   90.00
_cell.angle_gamma   90.00
#
_symmetry.space_group_name_H-M   'P 1'
#
loop_
_entity.id
_entity.type
_entity.pdbx_description
1 polymer ?
#
loop_
_entity_poly.entity_id
_entity_poly.type
_entity_poly.pdbx_seq_one_letter_code
_entity_poly.pdbx_strand_id
1 'polypeptide(L)'
;RRGEFQRLYVKDISRLFRNTLDFITVSRELANLGVQLHLVNMGEGKDIDMFTLNLMAMIAENESQKISERTKFGKQFSKERGIVPNFVFGYDRTDKYTLVPNPEESRWVQKIFDLYTEEEWGMAKIAKFLYESHVKTKKLKDGQPNYNWSQISVGRILTNPIYIGTVINGKESMKDIFTSQRQKNPKEEWYVSERPEFRIISDEQFEKAQQIKEKNAKQYCQREKRSNKHLFSNLIKCNSCGFSYRRYQKQYSPNCPPKVWWTCSKRSSYGSGRCDSEYIRIDED
;
A
#
# COMPACT_ATOMS: atom_id res chain seq x y z
N ARG A 1 -6.03 -24.48 25.58
CA ARG A 1 -5.97 -25.94 25.29
C ARG A 1 -5.11 -26.75 26.29
N ARG A 2 -4.38 -26.06 27.21
CA ARG A 2 -3.56 -26.75 28.25
C ARG A 2 -4.26 -26.92 29.60
N GLY A 3 -5.54 -26.48 29.75
CA GLY A 3 -6.28 -26.60 31.00
C GLY A 3 -5.76 -25.74 32.16
N GLU A 4 -5.04 -24.64 31.86
CA GLU A 4 -4.34 -23.83 32.86
C GLU A 4 -5.26 -22.91 33.67
N PHE A 5 -6.51 -22.70 33.22
CA PHE A 5 -7.48 -21.85 33.91
C PHE A 5 -8.91 -22.37 33.75
N GLN A 6 -9.74 -22.08 34.74
CA GLN A 6 -11.15 -22.52 34.78
C GLN A 6 -12.13 -21.36 34.51
N ARG A 7 -11.69 -20.14 34.64
CA ARG A 7 -12.52 -18.94 34.47
C ARG A 7 -11.83 -17.90 33.64
N LEU A 8 -12.56 -17.30 32.70
CA LEU A 8 -12.10 -16.20 31.88
C LEU A 8 -12.96 -14.94 32.13
N TYR A 9 -12.35 -13.89 32.68
CA TYR A 9 -13.00 -12.62 32.92
C TYR A 9 -12.76 -11.67 31.78
N VAL A 10 -13.82 -11.13 31.18
CA VAL A 10 -13.76 -10.20 30.06
C VAL A 10 -14.58 -8.97 30.39
N LYS A 11 -14.02 -7.81 30.15
CA LYS A 11 -14.74 -6.54 30.41
C LYS A 11 -15.95 -6.38 29.51
N ASP A 12 -15.80 -6.68 28.22
CA ASP A 12 -16.81 -6.51 27.19
C ASP A 12 -16.56 -7.50 26.05
N ILE A 13 -17.65 -8.06 25.46
CA ILE A 13 -17.57 -9.01 24.35
C ILE A 13 -16.87 -8.40 23.13
N SER A 14 -17.14 -7.13 22.83
CA SER A 14 -16.54 -6.40 21.70
C SER A 14 -15.01 -6.27 21.78
N ARG A 15 -14.44 -6.43 22.97
CA ARG A 15 -13.00 -6.41 23.21
C ARG A 15 -12.31 -7.73 22.90
N LEU A 16 -13.03 -8.82 23.05
CA LEU A 16 -12.47 -10.16 22.86
C LEU A 16 -12.69 -10.65 21.41
N PHE A 17 -13.80 -10.29 20.82
CA PHE A 17 -14.22 -10.78 19.50
C PHE A 17 -14.56 -9.63 18.54
N ARG A 18 -14.15 -9.78 17.28
CA ARG A 18 -14.43 -8.82 16.22
C ARG A 18 -15.73 -9.09 15.46
N ASN A 19 -16.24 -10.31 15.55
CA ASN A 19 -17.47 -10.74 14.91
C ASN A 19 -18.18 -11.83 15.72
N THR A 20 -19.46 -12.02 15.44
CA THR A 20 -20.30 -13.01 16.13
C THR A 20 -19.89 -14.44 15.86
N LEU A 21 -19.35 -14.73 14.69
CA LEU A 21 -18.90 -16.08 14.34
C LEU A 21 -17.72 -16.52 15.20
N ASP A 22 -16.72 -15.66 15.35
CA ASP A 22 -15.57 -15.91 16.22
C ASP A 22 -16.00 -16.07 17.66
N PHE A 23 -16.94 -15.21 18.12
CA PHE A 23 -17.51 -15.33 19.45
C PHE A 23 -18.17 -16.69 19.70
N ILE A 24 -19.10 -17.12 18.84
CA ILE A 24 -19.81 -18.40 18.97
C ILE A 24 -18.83 -19.56 18.96
N THR A 25 -17.85 -19.53 18.04
CA THR A 25 -16.86 -20.60 17.91
C THR A 25 -16.00 -20.75 19.16
N VAL A 26 -15.44 -19.64 19.63
CA VAL A 26 -14.56 -19.66 20.81
C VAL A 26 -15.34 -19.93 22.11
N SER A 27 -16.55 -19.39 22.22
CA SER A 27 -17.42 -19.67 23.40
C SER A 27 -17.77 -21.16 23.52
N ARG A 28 -18.05 -21.82 22.38
CA ARG A 28 -18.24 -23.28 22.35
C ARG A 28 -16.98 -24.05 22.70
N GLU A 29 -15.82 -23.62 22.19
CA GLU A 29 -14.54 -24.24 22.55
C GLU A 29 -14.26 -24.10 24.06
N LEU A 30 -14.48 -22.92 24.63
CA LEU A 30 -14.32 -22.69 26.08
C LEU A 30 -15.24 -23.56 26.90
N ALA A 31 -16.53 -23.65 26.53
CA ALA A 31 -17.51 -24.51 27.19
C ALA A 31 -17.10 -26.00 27.14
N ASN A 32 -16.62 -26.48 25.98
CA ASN A 32 -16.12 -27.83 25.81
C ASN A 32 -14.87 -28.14 26.67
N LEU A 33 -14.08 -27.11 26.98
CA LEU A 33 -12.91 -27.21 27.84
C LEU A 33 -13.24 -26.99 29.32
N GLY A 34 -14.53 -26.82 29.68
CA GLY A 34 -14.96 -26.58 31.04
C GLY A 34 -14.61 -25.17 31.58
N VAL A 35 -14.26 -24.22 30.69
CA VAL A 35 -13.89 -22.87 31.06
C VAL A 35 -15.13 -21.96 31.07
N GLN A 36 -15.41 -21.33 32.21
CA GLN A 36 -16.51 -20.40 32.38
C GLN A 36 -16.12 -19.01 31.92
N LEU A 37 -16.98 -18.36 31.12
CA LEU A 37 -16.81 -17.00 30.63
C LEU A 37 -17.62 -16.03 31.51
N HIS A 38 -16.94 -15.08 32.16
CA HIS A 38 -17.55 -14.06 32.99
C HIS A 38 -17.38 -12.67 32.38
N LEU A 39 -18.48 -11.90 32.28
CA LEU A 39 -18.46 -10.51 31.86
C LEU A 39 -18.46 -9.56 33.06
N VAL A 40 -17.40 -8.76 33.21
CA VAL A 40 -17.21 -7.86 34.35
C VAL A 40 -18.32 -6.80 34.44
N ASN A 41 -18.82 -6.32 33.29
CA ASN A 41 -19.85 -5.29 33.22
C ASN A 41 -21.24 -5.75 33.69
N MET A 42 -21.47 -7.05 33.95
CA MET A 42 -22.76 -7.58 34.37
C MET A 42 -22.88 -7.92 35.87
N GLY A 43 -21.87 -7.56 36.65
CA GLY A 43 -21.82 -7.83 38.09
C GLY A 43 -21.20 -9.16 38.46
N GLU A 44 -20.60 -9.23 39.65
CA GLU A 44 -19.96 -10.44 40.13
C GLU A 44 -20.98 -11.53 40.43
N GLY A 45 -20.71 -12.76 39.96
CA GLY A 45 -21.32 -13.98 40.46
C GLY A 45 -22.53 -14.54 39.70
N LYS A 46 -22.92 -13.98 38.55
CA LYS A 46 -23.96 -14.61 37.70
C LYS A 46 -23.32 -15.32 36.50
N ASP A 47 -23.50 -16.61 36.43
CA ASP A 47 -23.22 -17.39 35.22
C ASP A 47 -24.15 -16.89 34.10
N ILE A 48 -23.58 -16.39 33.04
CA ILE A 48 -24.36 -15.91 31.90
C ILE A 48 -24.71 -17.13 31.05
N ASP A 49 -26.00 -17.37 30.85
CA ASP A 49 -26.44 -18.44 30.00
C ASP A 49 -26.08 -18.19 28.52
N MET A 50 -25.98 -19.26 27.77
CA MET A 50 -25.54 -19.19 26.37
C MET A 50 -26.50 -18.36 25.50
N PHE A 51 -27.77 -18.28 25.85
CA PHE A 51 -28.76 -17.47 25.16
C PHE A 51 -28.46 -15.96 25.32
N THR A 52 -28.20 -15.54 26.54
CA THR A 52 -27.83 -14.13 26.85
C THR A 52 -26.52 -13.73 26.14
N LEU A 53 -25.52 -14.63 26.13
CA LEU A 53 -24.27 -14.40 25.41
C LEU A 53 -24.51 -14.24 23.90
N ASN A 54 -25.32 -15.10 23.30
CA ASN A 54 -25.65 -15.01 21.87
C ASN A 54 -26.43 -13.72 21.54
N LEU A 55 -27.38 -13.33 22.39
CA LEU A 55 -28.14 -12.10 22.21
C LEU A 55 -27.23 -10.87 22.25
N MET A 56 -26.30 -10.82 23.19
CA MET A 56 -25.31 -9.73 23.29
C MET A 56 -24.37 -9.69 22.09
N ALA A 57 -23.92 -10.84 21.60
CA ALA A 57 -23.13 -10.92 20.40
C ALA A 57 -23.89 -10.35 19.19
N MET A 58 -25.16 -10.70 19.01
CA MET A 58 -26.02 -10.15 17.95
C MET A 58 -26.21 -8.63 18.06
N ILE A 59 -26.36 -8.10 19.28
CA ILE A 59 -26.45 -6.65 19.52
C ILE A 59 -25.14 -5.97 19.14
N ALA A 60 -23.98 -6.50 19.57
CA ALA A 60 -22.66 -5.95 19.24
C ALA A 60 -22.39 -5.98 17.74
N GLU A 61 -22.82 -7.03 17.03
CA GLU A 61 -22.73 -7.12 15.56
C GLU A 61 -23.57 -6.06 14.88
N ASN A 62 -24.83 -5.88 15.30
CA ASN A 62 -25.72 -4.85 14.80
C ASN A 62 -25.14 -3.42 14.99
N GLU A 63 -24.57 -3.15 16.16
CA GLU A 63 -23.87 -1.88 16.40
C GLU A 63 -22.68 -1.67 15.46
N SER A 64 -21.88 -2.70 15.26
CA SER A 64 -20.75 -2.67 14.32
C SER A 64 -21.21 -2.40 12.89
N GLN A 65 -22.30 -3.03 12.45
CA GLN A 65 -22.89 -2.78 11.13
C GLN A 65 -23.38 -1.34 10.99
N LYS A 66 -24.12 -0.81 11.98
CA LYS A 66 -24.59 0.58 11.99
C LYS A 66 -23.45 1.59 11.95
N ILE A 67 -22.36 1.35 12.72
CA ILE A 67 -21.15 2.19 12.69
C ILE A 67 -20.51 2.15 11.31
N SER A 68 -20.46 0.96 10.69
CA SER A 68 -19.92 0.81 9.35
C SER A 68 -20.75 1.54 8.29
N GLU A 69 -22.07 1.44 8.34
CA GLU A 69 -22.99 2.14 7.43
C GLU A 69 -22.84 3.66 7.56
N ARG A 70 -22.81 4.18 8.80
CA ARG A 70 -22.58 5.62 9.05
C ARG A 70 -21.22 6.06 8.52
N THR A 71 -20.17 5.23 8.70
CA THR A 71 -18.84 5.52 8.18
C THR A 71 -18.79 5.48 6.65
N LYS A 72 -19.48 4.52 6.01
CA LYS A 72 -19.62 4.45 4.55
C LYS A 72 -20.32 5.69 4.01
N PHE A 73 -21.42 6.09 4.62
CA PHE A 73 -22.18 7.30 4.25
C PHE A 73 -21.32 8.56 4.37
N GLY A 74 -20.64 8.75 5.51
CA GLY A 74 -19.73 9.89 5.70
C GLY A 74 -18.55 9.92 4.72
N LYS A 75 -18.00 8.74 4.37
CA LYS A 75 -16.96 8.63 3.32
C LYS A 75 -17.52 8.92 1.94
N GLN A 76 -18.72 8.47 1.61
CA GLN A 76 -19.38 8.76 0.33
C GLN A 76 -19.58 10.26 0.17
N PHE A 77 -20.16 10.92 1.15
CA PHE A 77 -20.34 12.37 1.16
C PHE A 77 -19.03 13.14 1.00
N SER A 78 -17.96 12.67 1.65
CA SER A 78 -16.63 13.28 1.50
C SER A 78 -16.06 13.07 0.09
N LYS A 79 -16.32 11.93 -0.55
CA LYS A 79 -15.89 11.66 -1.94
C LYS A 79 -16.62 12.55 -2.95
N GLU A 80 -17.92 12.71 -2.78
CA GLU A 80 -18.78 13.59 -3.59
C GLU A 80 -18.31 15.05 -3.51
N ARG A 81 -17.88 15.50 -2.33
CA ARG A 81 -17.31 16.83 -2.12
C ARG A 81 -15.86 17.00 -2.61
N GLY A 82 -15.27 15.95 -3.18
CA GLY A 82 -13.91 16.03 -3.73
C GLY A 82 -12.81 16.04 -2.67
N ILE A 83 -12.87 15.12 -1.68
CA ILE A 83 -11.80 14.97 -0.68
C ILE A 83 -10.46 14.75 -1.35
N VAL A 84 -9.43 15.50 -0.92
CA VAL A 84 -8.07 15.38 -1.44
C VAL A 84 -7.19 14.44 -0.62
N PRO A 85 -6.21 13.78 -1.22
CA PRO A 85 -5.27 12.91 -0.51
C PRO A 85 -4.45 13.67 0.54
N ASN A 86 -4.06 13.00 1.62
CA ASN A 86 -3.27 13.61 2.70
C ASN A 86 -1.86 14.01 2.26
N PHE A 87 -1.25 13.24 1.36
CA PHE A 87 0.14 13.42 0.94
C PHE A 87 0.23 13.35 -0.58
N VAL A 88 0.34 14.51 -1.21
CA VAL A 88 0.61 14.65 -2.65
C VAL A 88 1.85 15.50 -2.79
N PHE A 89 2.86 14.97 -3.47
CA PHE A 89 4.07 15.73 -3.76
C PHE A 89 3.73 16.90 -4.69
N GLY A 90 4.27 18.05 -4.43
CA GLY A 90 3.93 19.29 -5.18
C GLY A 90 2.91 20.18 -4.50
N TYR A 91 2.27 19.72 -3.41
CA TYR A 91 1.24 20.49 -2.73
C TYR A 91 1.37 20.42 -1.21
N ASP A 92 0.92 21.50 -0.57
CA ASP A 92 0.62 21.54 0.85
C ASP A 92 -0.89 21.43 1.04
N ARG A 93 -1.31 20.62 2.00
CA ARG A 93 -2.73 20.40 2.30
C ARG A 93 -3.17 21.34 3.40
N THR A 94 -4.12 22.23 3.10
CA THR A 94 -4.70 23.16 4.07
C THR A 94 -5.84 22.53 4.86
N ASP A 95 -6.75 21.85 4.17
CA ASP A 95 -7.88 21.14 4.77
C ASP A 95 -8.18 19.80 4.05
N LYS A 96 -9.37 19.20 4.32
CA LYS A 96 -9.77 17.95 3.67
C LYS A 96 -10.04 18.05 2.18
N TYR A 97 -10.27 19.24 1.66
CA TYR A 97 -10.76 19.49 0.31
C TYR A 97 -9.85 20.40 -0.50
N THR A 98 -8.84 21.01 0.12
CA THR A 98 -8.02 22.03 -0.49
C THR A 98 -6.54 21.67 -0.44
N LEU A 99 -5.90 21.81 -1.60
CA LEU A 99 -4.45 21.72 -1.77
C LEU A 99 -3.96 23.08 -2.29
N VAL A 100 -2.79 23.48 -1.82
CA VAL A 100 -2.09 24.68 -2.33
C VAL A 100 -0.78 24.21 -2.96
N PRO A 101 -0.47 24.60 -4.22
CA PRO A 101 0.80 24.27 -4.83
C PRO A 101 1.97 24.78 -3.99
N ASN A 102 2.88 23.87 -3.60
CA ASN A 102 4.11 24.25 -2.91
C ASN A 102 5.12 24.72 -3.95
N PRO A 103 5.66 25.94 -3.85
CA PRO A 103 6.52 26.51 -4.90
C PRO A 103 7.79 25.72 -5.20
N GLU A 104 8.40 25.10 -4.19
CA GLU A 104 9.59 24.29 -4.34
C GLU A 104 9.27 22.93 -4.96
N GLU A 105 8.28 22.22 -4.37
CA GLU A 105 7.91 20.89 -4.84
C GLU A 105 7.26 20.91 -6.22
N SER A 106 6.48 21.96 -6.55
CA SER A 106 5.83 22.13 -7.86
C SER A 106 6.84 22.24 -9.01
N ARG A 107 7.95 22.95 -8.79
CA ARG A 107 9.06 23.02 -9.75
C ARG A 107 9.65 21.64 -10.03
N TRP A 108 9.77 20.80 -8.99
CA TRP A 108 10.24 19.43 -9.16
C TRP A 108 9.22 18.56 -9.90
N VAL A 109 7.93 18.78 -9.69
CA VAL A 109 6.88 18.09 -10.47
C VAL A 109 7.02 18.45 -11.96
N GLN A 110 7.11 19.74 -12.30
CA GLN A 110 7.34 20.18 -13.68
C GLN A 110 8.61 19.55 -14.26
N LYS A 111 9.73 19.61 -13.54
CA LYS A 111 10.99 18.99 -14.00
C LYS A 111 10.89 17.47 -14.23
N ILE A 112 10.12 16.75 -13.40
CA ILE A 112 9.87 15.31 -13.61
C ILE A 112 9.12 15.08 -14.93
N PHE A 113 8.10 15.90 -15.22
CA PHE A 113 7.36 15.78 -16.46
C PHE A 113 8.24 16.15 -17.67
N ASP A 114 9.02 17.24 -17.60
CA ASP A 114 9.95 17.65 -18.69
C ASP A 114 10.96 16.55 -18.99
N LEU A 115 11.63 16.00 -17.97
CA LEU A 115 12.58 14.90 -18.13
C LEU A 115 11.95 13.65 -18.77
N TYR A 116 10.69 13.39 -18.47
CA TYR A 116 9.99 12.23 -19.00
C TYR A 116 9.45 12.43 -20.40
N THR A 117 8.90 13.62 -20.71
CA THR A 117 8.19 13.90 -21.98
C THR A 117 9.08 14.50 -23.04
N GLU A 118 10.09 15.28 -22.68
CA GLU A 118 10.98 15.98 -23.59
C GLU A 118 12.32 15.27 -23.75
N GLU A 119 12.96 14.92 -22.64
CA GLU A 119 14.25 14.24 -22.62
C GLU A 119 14.14 12.70 -22.68
N GLU A 120 12.91 12.15 -22.70
CA GLU A 120 12.60 10.72 -22.77
C GLU A 120 13.32 9.86 -21.70
N TRP A 121 13.57 10.41 -20.53
CA TRP A 121 14.21 9.66 -19.45
C TRP A 121 13.30 8.59 -18.88
N GLY A 122 13.85 7.39 -18.64
CA GLY A 122 13.14 6.35 -17.91
C GLY A 122 12.90 6.71 -16.44
N MET A 123 11.77 6.27 -15.87
CA MET A 123 11.39 6.55 -14.47
C MET A 123 12.48 6.20 -13.44
N ALA A 124 13.29 5.16 -13.70
CA ALA A 124 14.39 4.78 -12.81
C ALA A 124 15.55 5.81 -12.85
N LYS A 125 15.85 6.36 -14.03
CA LYS A 125 16.86 7.42 -14.20
C LYS A 125 16.41 8.70 -13.50
N ILE A 126 15.15 9.08 -13.65
CA ILE A 126 14.54 10.24 -12.97
C ILE A 126 14.61 10.05 -11.44
N ALA A 127 14.24 8.86 -10.93
CA ALA A 127 14.31 8.59 -9.49
C ALA A 127 15.74 8.68 -8.93
N LYS A 128 16.74 8.25 -9.71
CA LYS A 128 18.17 8.38 -9.35
C LYS A 128 18.59 9.86 -9.31
N PHE A 129 18.23 10.63 -10.32
CA PHE A 129 18.50 12.06 -10.39
C PHE A 129 17.90 12.84 -9.20
N LEU A 130 16.62 12.59 -8.86
CA LEU A 130 15.97 13.22 -7.70
C LEU A 130 16.67 12.87 -6.38
N TYR A 131 17.18 11.65 -6.25
CA TYR A 131 17.96 11.25 -5.09
C TYR A 131 19.30 11.99 -5.02
N GLU A 132 20.04 12.05 -6.12
CA GLU A 132 21.32 12.74 -6.21
C GLU A 132 21.17 14.26 -6.00
N SER A 133 20.06 14.82 -6.42
CA SER A 133 19.69 16.22 -6.19
C SER A 133 19.14 16.48 -4.77
N HIS A 134 19.17 15.49 -3.87
CA HIS A 134 18.67 15.61 -2.48
C HIS A 134 17.24 16.16 -2.37
N VAL A 135 16.37 15.80 -3.32
CA VAL A 135 14.96 16.18 -3.28
C VAL A 135 14.23 15.37 -2.22
N LYS A 136 13.61 16.03 -1.25
CA LYS A 136 12.85 15.38 -0.17
C LYS A 136 11.58 14.75 -0.73
N THR A 137 11.24 13.55 -0.28
CA THR A 137 9.91 12.96 -0.54
C THR A 137 8.90 13.51 0.47
N LYS A 138 7.60 13.48 0.13
CA LYS A 138 6.54 13.94 1.04
C LYS A 138 6.41 13.07 2.31
N LYS A 139 6.87 11.83 2.27
CA LYS A 139 6.84 10.93 3.43
C LYS A 139 8.12 11.01 4.22
N LEU A 140 8.01 11.25 5.51
CA LEU A 140 9.11 11.09 6.45
C LEU A 140 9.42 9.60 6.65
N LYS A 141 10.67 9.30 6.98
CA LYS A 141 11.08 7.99 7.45
C LYS A 141 11.60 8.16 8.90
N ASP A 142 10.93 7.49 9.83
CA ASP A 142 11.25 7.58 11.25
C ASP A 142 11.32 9.03 11.78
N GLY A 143 10.40 9.89 11.31
CA GLY A 143 10.37 11.32 11.63
C GLY A 143 11.41 12.18 10.91
N GLN A 144 12.31 11.57 10.12
CA GLN A 144 13.37 12.25 9.39
C GLN A 144 13.02 12.45 7.90
N PRO A 145 13.57 13.50 7.26
CA PRO A 145 13.41 13.70 5.83
C PRO A 145 13.87 12.48 5.03
N ASN A 146 13.04 12.04 4.09
CA ASN A 146 13.32 10.89 3.27
C ASN A 146 13.60 11.32 1.83
N TYR A 147 14.75 10.90 1.30
CA TYR A 147 15.19 11.19 -0.06
C TYR A 147 15.10 9.98 -0.99
N ASN A 148 14.48 8.88 -0.52
CA ASN A 148 14.45 7.63 -1.25
C ASN A 148 13.37 7.63 -2.35
N TRP A 149 13.73 8.18 -3.50
CA TRP A 149 12.91 8.09 -4.71
C TRP A 149 12.98 6.69 -5.33
N SER A 150 11.89 6.24 -5.89
CA SER A 150 11.78 4.98 -6.63
C SER A 150 11.06 5.21 -7.96
N GLN A 151 11.27 4.33 -8.94
CA GLN A 151 10.53 4.38 -10.20
C GLN A 151 9.01 4.32 -9.99
N ILE A 152 8.55 3.65 -8.90
CA ILE A 152 7.12 3.57 -8.56
C ILE A 152 6.60 4.93 -8.09
N SER A 153 7.37 5.67 -7.28
CA SER A 153 6.97 7.01 -6.83
C SER A 153 6.93 8.00 -7.98
N VAL A 154 7.91 7.98 -8.89
CA VAL A 154 7.89 8.78 -10.12
C VAL A 154 6.69 8.39 -11.01
N GLY A 155 6.45 7.08 -11.21
CA GLY A 155 5.31 6.60 -11.98
C GLY A 155 3.96 7.02 -11.40
N ARG A 156 3.83 7.12 -10.08
CA ARG A 156 2.61 7.66 -9.42
C ARG A 156 2.43 9.15 -9.69
N ILE A 157 3.50 9.94 -9.70
CA ILE A 157 3.44 11.35 -10.07
C ILE A 157 2.98 11.50 -11.51
N LEU A 158 3.63 10.83 -12.46
CA LEU A 158 3.29 10.91 -13.88
C LEU A 158 1.86 10.46 -14.22
N THR A 159 1.18 9.71 -13.36
CA THR A 159 -0.18 9.19 -13.61
C THR A 159 -1.25 9.79 -12.70
N ASN A 160 -0.91 10.75 -11.88
CA ASN A 160 -1.89 11.35 -10.98
C ASN A 160 -2.56 12.56 -11.64
N PRO A 161 -3.87 12.50 -11.96
CA PRO A 161 -4.57 13.58 -12.64
C PRO A 161 -4.73 14.85 -11.80
N ILE A 162 -4.37 14.80 -10.53
CA ILE A 162 -4.42 15.99 -9.66
C ILE A 162 -3.52 17.12 -10.18
N TYR A 163 -2.44 16.78 -10.89
CA TYR A 163 -1.51 17.77 -11.47
C TYR A 163 -2.10 18.56 -12.64
N ILE A 164 -3.18 18.07 -13.25
CA ILE A 164 -3.98 18.80 -14.24
C ILE A 164 -5.26 19.38 -13.64
N GLY A 165 -5.38 19.35 -12.30
CA GLY A 165 -6.54 19.90 -11.60
C GLY A 165 -7.73 18.93 -11.49
N THR A 166 -7.55 17.62 -11.70
CA THR A 166 -8.64 16.65 -11.61
C THR A 166 -8.46 15.76 -10.40
N VAL A 167 -9.40 15.79 -9.47
CA VAL A 167 -9.45 14.93 -8.28
C VAL A 167 -10.39 13.76 -8.54
N ILE A 168 -9.89 12.53 -8.46
CA ILE A 168 -10.69 11.31 -8.68
C ILE A 168 -10.77 10.51 -7.38
N ASN A 169 -11.98 10.34 -6.87
CA ASN A 169 -12.30 9.55 -5.70
C ASN A 169 -13.12 8.31 -6.07
N GLY A 170 -13.22 7.33 -5.16
CA GLY A 170 -14.08 6.17 -5.35
C GLY A 170 -13.50 5.08 -6.26
N LYS A 171 -12.20 5.11 -6.62
CA LYS A 171 -11.56 4.07 -7.45
C LYS A 171 -11.62 2.66 -6.84
N GLU A 172 -11.69 2.59 -5.52
CA GLU A 172 -11.76 1.34 -4.77
C GLU A 172 -12.82 1.43 -3.68
N SER A 173 -13.49 0.31 -3.43
CA SER A 173 -14.40 0.11 -2.30
C SER A 173 -14.02 -1.14 -1.50
N MET A 174 -14.49 -1.21 -0.27
CA MET A 174 -14.32 -2.39 0.57
C MET A 174 -15.43 -3.38 0.24
N LYS A 175 -15.08 -4.57 -0.21
CA LYS A 175 -16.04 -5.61 -0.58
C LYS A 175 -16.78 -6.11 0.66
N ASP A 176 -16.04 -6.37 1.71
CA ASP A 176 -16.55 -6.91 2.97
C ASP A 176 -15.80 -6.31 4.15
N ILE A 177 -16.53 -6.05 5.23
CA ILE A 177 -16.00 -5.44 6.45
C ILE A 177 -15.09 -6.43 7.20
N PHE A 178 -15.47 -7.71 7.17
CA PHE A 178 -14.78 -8.75 7.94
C PHE A 178 -13.46 -9.18 7.32
N THR A 179 -13.39 -9.24 5.99
CA THR A 179 -12.20 -9.69 5.26
C THR A 179 -11.23 -8.57 4.89
N SER A 180 -11.62 -7.30 5.07
CA SER A 180 -10.84 -6.12 4.66
C SER A 180 -10.43 -6.15 3.18
N GLN A 181 -11.08 -6.96 2.35
CA GLN A 181 -10.80 -7.06 0.92
C GLN A 181 -11.28 -5.82 0.19
N ARG A 182 -10.41 -5.25 -0.64
CA ARG A 182 -10.74 -4.14 -1.53
C ARG A 182 -11.04 -4.64 -2.93
N GLN A 183 -12.02 -4.03 -3.56
CA GLN A 183 -12.35 -4.24 -4.98
C GLN A 183 -12.23 -2.93 -5.73
N LYS A 184 -11.85 -3.01 -7.00
CA LYS A 184 -11.85 -1.85 -7.89
C LYS A 184 -13.27 -1.57 -8.35
N ASN A 185 -13.67 -0.32 -8.29
CA ASN A 185 -14.95 0.10 -8.82
C ASN A 185 -14.84 0.40 -10.32
N PRO A 186 -15.90 0.17 -11.11
CA PRO A 186 -15.97 0.61 -12.48
C PRO A 186 -15.82 2.13 -12.58
N LYS A 187 -15.36 2.62 -13.74
CA LYS A 187 -15.07 4.05 -13.91
C LYS A 187 -16.31 4.95 -13.78
N GLU A 188 -17.47 4.40 -14.07
CA GLU A 188 -18.77 5.08 -13.99
C GLU A 188 -19.14 5.44 -12.54
N GLU A 189 -18.60 4.72 -11.56
CA GLU A 189 -18.82 4.96 -10.13
C GLU A 189 -17.78 5.90 -9.51
N TRP A 190 -16.86 6.43 -10.31
CA TRP A 190 -15.85 7.33 -9.79
C TRP A 190 -16.41 8.73 -9.61
N TYR A 191 -16.07 9.36 -8.50
CA TYR A 191 -16.35 10.76 -8.26
C TYR A 191 -15.23 11.62 -8.79
N VAL A 192 -15.50 12.36 -9.86
CA VAL A 192 -14.54 13.25 -10.51
C VAL A 192 -14.89 14.69 -10.14
N SER A 193 -13.93 15.42 -9.60
CA SER A 193 -14.06 16.83 -9.26
C SER A 193 -12.98 17.63 -9.96
N GLU A 194 -13.38 18.64 -10.74
CA GLU A 194 -12.44 19.54 -11.38
C GLU A 194 -12.04 20.67 -10.43
N ARG A 195 -10.75 20.90 -10.30
CA ARG A 195 -10.11 21.89 -9.43
C ARG A 195 -8.99 22.59 -10.18
N PRO A 196 -9.30 23.55 -11.06
CA PRO A 196 -8.31 24.24 -11.87
C PRO A 196 -7.19 24.89 -11.05
N GLU A 197 -7.51 25.29 -9.81
CA GLU A 197 -6.57 25.88 -8.87
C GLU A 197 -5.43 24.95 -8.43
N PHE A 198 -5.59 23.63 -8.66
CA PHE A 198 -4.54 22.65 -8.37
C PHE A 198 -3.61 22.41 -9.56
N ARG A 199 -3.84 23.02 -10.70
CA ARG A 199 -3.08 22.74 -11.92
C ARG A 199 -1.62 23.17 -11.79
N ILE A 200 -0.71 22.22 -12.03
CA ILE A 200 0.75 22.44 -12.13
C ILE A 200 1.23 22.18 -13.55
N ILE A 201 0.60 21.20 -14.24
CA ILE A 201 0.99 20.68 -15.55
C ILE A 201 -0.13 20.94 -16.56
N SER A 202 0.22 21.14 -17.83
CA SER A 202 -0.77 21.24 -18.92
C SER A 202 -1.37 19.87 -19.26
N ASP A 203 -2.59 19.87 -19.81
CA ASP A 203 -3.26 18.65 -20.25
C ASP A 203 -2.45 17.94 -21.34
N GLU A 204 -1.89 18.69 -22.30
CA GLU A 204 -1.08 18.18 -23.39
C GLU A 204 0.17 17.41 -22.89
N GLN A 205 0.88 17.99 -21.91
CA GLN A 205 2.08 17.39 -21.35
C GLN A 205 1.72 16.13 -20.54
N PHE A 206 0.61 16.15 -19.84
CA PHE A 206 0.12 14.99 -19.09
C PHE A 206 -0.28 13.86 -20.04
N GLU A 207 -1.02 14.14 -21.10
CA GLU A 207 -1.40 13.15 -22.12
C GLU A 207 -0.18 12.53 -22.79
N LYS A 208 0.79 13.36 -23.20
CA LYS A 208 2.07 12.90 -23.75
C LYS A 208 2.78 11.93 -22.81
N ALA A 209 2.78 12.22 -21.50
CA ALA A 209 3.34 11.31 -20.50
C ALA A 209 2.60 9.97 -20.42
N GLN A 210 1.24 9.96 -20.52
CA GLN A 210 0.47 8.72 -20.57
C GLN A 210 0.78 7.90 -21.83
N GLN A 211 0.85 8.53 -23.00
CA GLN A 211 1.17 7.86 -24.27
C GLN A 211 2.55 7.19 -24.23
N ILE A 212 3.58 7.89 -23.72
CA ILE A 212 4.93 7.32 -23.55
C ILE A 212 4.88 6.12 -22.60
N LYS A 213 4.13 6.24 -21.49
CA LYS A 213 3.99 5.15 -20.53
C LYS A 213 3.31 3.92 -21.13
N GLU A 214 2.25 4.11 -21.90
CA GLU A 214 1.55 3.01 -22.58
C GLU A 214 2.44 2.33 -23.63
N LYS A 215 3.16 3.11 -24.43
CA LYS A 215 4.15 2.59 -25.40
C LYS A 215 5.19 1.73 -24.68
N ASN A 216 5.76 2.23 -23.60
CA ASN A 216 6.73 1.49 -22.81
C ASN A 216 6.13 0.22 -22.19
N ALA A 217 4.90 0.27 -21.67
CA ALA A 217 4.22 -0.90 -21.11
C ALA A 217 4.01 -2.00 -22.15
N LYS A 218 3.58 -1.66 -23.38
CA LYS A 218 3.43 -2.61 -24.48
C LYS A 218 4.76 -3.30 -24.84
N GLN A 219 5.87 -2.57 -24.87
CA GLN A 219 7.20 -3.14 -25.12
C GLN A 219 7.67 -4.07 -23.98
N TYR A 220 7.31 -3.79 -22.73
CA TYR A 220 7.69 -4.62 -21.58
C TYR A 220 6.78 -5.84 -21.36
N CYS A 221 5.52 -5.80 -21.80
CA CYS A 221 4.60 -6.95 -21.69
C CYS A 221 5.02 -8.18 -22.50
N GLN A 222 5.90 -8.01 -23.48
CA GLN A 222 6.45 -9.13 -24.27
C GLN A 222 7.52 -9.94 -23.50
N ARG A 223 7.97 -9.47 -22.33
CA ARG A 223 8.92 -10.22 -21.50
C ARG A 223 8.17 -11.18 -20.60
N GLU A 224 8.54 -12.46 -20.65
CA GLU A 224 8.02 -13.46 -19.71
C GLU A 224 8.09 -12.97 -18.25
N LYS A 225 6.99 -13.14 -17.51
CA LYS A 225 6.98 -12.85 -16.07
C LYS A 225 7.99 -13.75 -15.38
N ARG A 226 9.10 -13.18 -14.96
CA ARG A 226 10.14 -13.86 -14.16
C ARG A 226 9.63 -14.06 -12.74
N SER A 227 8.81 -15.07 -12.50
CA SER A 227 8.41 -15.44 -11.14
C SER A 227 9.08 -16.74 -10.74
N ASN A 228 9.68 -16.76 -9.57
CA ASN A 228 10.09 -17.93 -8.78
C ASN A 228 10.61 -19.17 -9.57
N LYS A 229 11.21 -18.98 -10.76
CA LYS A 229 11.75 -20.07 -11.60
C LYS A 229 12.97 -20.76 -10.96
N HIS A 230 13.60 -20.14 -9.97
CA HIS A 230 14.82 -20.64 -9.35
C HIS A 230 14.57 -20.91 -7.87
N LEU A 231 15.17 -21.98 -7.37
CA LEU A 231 14.99 -22.48 -6.00
C LEU A 231 15.15 -21.38 -4.94
N PHE A 232 16.14 -20.51 -5.09
CA PHE A 232 16.46 -19.46 -4.11
C PHE A 232 15.78 -18.11 -4.38
N SER A 233 14.87 -18.02 -5.37
CA SER A 233 14.15 -16.77 -5.66
C SER A 233 13.36 -16.29 -4.46
N ASN A 234 13.57 -15.04 -4.03
CA ASN A 234 12.97 -14.40 -2.86
C ASN A 234 13.32 -14.99 -1.48
N LEU A 235 14.04 -16.11 -1.39
CA LEU A 235 14.43 -16.72 -0.11
C LEU A 235 15.65 -16.02 0.49
N ILE A 236 16.65 -15.70 -0.33
CA ILE A 236 17.90 -15.07 0.15
C ILE A 236 17.65 -13.60 0.42
N LYS A 237 17.97 -13.16 1.63
CA LYS A 237 17.88 -11.77 2.07
C LYS A 237 19.26 -11.16 2.26
N CYS A 238 19.40 -9.90 1.89
CA CYS A 238 20.62 -9.14 2.09
C CYS A 238 20.79 -8.77 3.57
N ASN A 239 21.88 -9.14 4.19
CA ASN A 239 22.17 -8.82 5.59
C ASN A 239 22.32 -7.30 5.81
N SER A 240 22.87 -6.56 4.83
CA SER A 240 23.09 -5.12 4.95
C SER A 240 21.83 -4.27 4.82
N CYS A 241 20.82 -4.72 4.04
CA CYS A 241 19.66 -3.87 3.73
C CYS A 241 18.30 -4.58 3.75
N GLY A 242 18.24 -5.88 4.04
CA GLY A 242 17.01 -6.68 4.13
C GLY A 242 16.31 -7.00 2.80
N PHE A 243 16.77 -6.46 1.68
CA PHE A 243 16.17 -6.73 0.37
C PHE A 243 16.52 -8.12 -0.13
N SER A 244 15.64 -8.71 -0.95
CA SER A 244 15.89 -10.03 -1.54
C SER A 244 17.00 -9.97 -2.57
N TYR A 245 17.77 -11.04 -2.67
CA TYR A 245 18.70 -11.25 -3.78
C TYR A 245 17.92 -11.63 -5.03
N ARG A 246 18.46 -11.25 -6.19
CA ARG A 246 17.98 -11.67 -7.52
C ARG A 246 19.08 -12.39 -8.26
N ARG A 247 18.72 -13.40 -9.02
CA ARG A 247 19.60 -14.12 -9.90
C ARG A 247 20.02 -13.23 -11.06
N TYR A 248 21.30 -13.13 -11.30
CA TYR A 248 21.91 -12.44 -12.41
C TYR A 248 22.73 -13.43 -13.24
N GLN A 249 22.49 -13.45 -14.54
CA GLN A 249 23.15 -14.35 -15.46
C GLN A 249 23.80 -13.53 -16.57
N LYS A 250 25.06 -13.78 -16.84
CA LYS A 250 25.80 -13.13 -17.93
C LYS A 250 26.59 -14.17 -18.73
N GLN A 251 26.44 -14.13 -20.01
CA GLN A 251 27.24 -14.91 -20.96
C GLN A 251 28.32 -14.00 -21.53
N TYR A 252 29.57 -14.39 -21.38
CA TYR A 252 30.72 -13.59 -21.82
C TYR A 252 31.16 -13.91 -23.27
N SER A 253 30.85 -15.13 -23.74
CA SER A 253 31.12 -15.59 -25.09
C SER A 253 30.03 -16.59 -25.51
N PRO A 254 29.69 -16.68 -26.81
CA PRO A 254 28.71 -17.67 -27.31
C PRO A 254 29.08 -19.12 -26.96
N ASN A 255 30.35 -19.42 -26.86
CA ASN A 255 30.87 -20.77 -26.61
C ASN A 255 31.13 -21.08 -25.13
N CYS A 256 30.87 -20.14 -24.21
CA CYS A 256 31.03 -20.38 -22.78
C CYS A 256 29.67 -20.49 -22.10
N PRO A 257 29.52 -21.41 -21.12
CA PRO A 257 28.30 -21.45 -20.33
C PRO A 257 28.09 -20.14 -19.58
N PRO A 258 26.83 -19.68 -19.44
CA PRO A 258 26.55 -18.45 -18.75
C PRO A 258 26.92 -18.56 -17.28
N LYS A 259 27.64 -17.57 -16.76
CA LYS A 259 27.94 -17.49 -15.32
C LYS A 259 26.76 -16.91 -14.56
N VAL A 260 26.44 -17.52 -13.42
CA VAL A 260 25.32 -17.17 -12.58
C VAL A 260 25.81 -16.58 -11.26
N TRP A 261 25.21 -15.46 -10.84
CA TRP A 261 25.42 -14.84 -9.54
C TRP A 261 24.09 -14.41 -8.94
N TRP A 262 24.08 -14.27 -7.66
CA TRP A 262 23.01 -13.63 -6.93
C TRP A 262 23.47 -12.26 -6.43
N THR A 263 22.68 -11.24 -6.65
CA THR A 263 22.97 -9.87 -6.23
C THR A 263 21.79 -9.25 -5.49
N CYS A 264 22.05 -8.42 -4.51
CA CYS A 264 21.03 -7.68 -3.81
C CYS A 264 20.20 -6.82 -4.78
N SER A 265 18.89 -6.94 -4.72
CA SER A 265 18.00 -6.20 -5.62
C SER A 265 18.08 -4.68 -5.41
N LYS A 266 18.39 -4.21 -4.20
CA LYS A 266 18.62 -2.79 -3.91
C LYS A 266 19.90 -2.29 -4.56
N ARG A 267 21.00 -3.03 -4.42
CA ARG A 267 22.28 -2.72 -5.09
C ARG A 267 22.15 -2.72 -6.62
N SER A 268 21.48 -3.75 -7.16
CA SER A 268 21.26 -3.89 -8.61
C SER A 268 20.40 -2.77 -9.21
N SER A 269 19.43 -2.24 -8.44
CA SER A 269 18.49 -1.21 -8.92
C SER A 269 18.99 0.22 -8.68
N TYR A 270 19.77 0.45 -7.63
CA TYR A 270 20.14 1.81 -7.19
C TYR A 270 21.64 2.03 -7.05
N GLY A 271 22.47 1.05 -7.38
CA GLY A 271 23.92 1.12 -7.34
C GLY A 271 24.53 0.79 -5.97
N SER A 272 25.90 0.71 -5.95
CA SER A 272 26.68 0.36 -4.77
C SER A 272 26.54 1.35 -3.61
N GLY A 273 26.30 2.63 -3.89
CA GLY A 273 26.11 3.65 -2.85
C GLY A 273 24.88 3.45 -1.96
N ARG A 274 23.97 2.51 -2.32
CA ARG A 274 22.77 2.20 -1.51
C ARG A 274 22.80 0.86 -0.79
N CYS A 275 23.73 0.00 -1.14
CA CYS A 275 23.95 -1.28 -0.50
C CYS A 275 25.34 -1.84 -0.85
N ASP A 276 26.16 -2.08 0.14
CA ASP A 276 27.53 -2.58 -0.02
C ASP A 276 27.63 -4.10 -0.16
N SER A 277 26.48 -4.79 -0.28
CA SER A 277 26.45 -6.24 -0.42
C SER A 277 27.19 -6.72 -1.66
N GLU A 278 27.95 -7.78 -1.53
CA GLU A 278 28.67 -8.40 -2.63
C GLU A 278 27.79 -9.31 -3.48
N TYR A 279 28.29 -9.72 -4.65
CA TYR A 279 27.69 -10.77 -5.46
C TYR A 279 27.99 -12.13 -4.82
N ILE A 280 26.98 -12.97 -4.71
CA ILE A 280 27.12 -14.31 -4.14
C ILE A 280 27.04 -15.34 -5.28
N ARG A 281 27.94 -16.29 -5.31
CA ARG A 281 27.80 -17.51 -6.09
C ARG A 281 27.10 -18.55 -5.26
N ILE A 282 26.09 -19.18 -5.82
CA ILE A 282 25.39 -20.31 -5.21
C ILE A 282 25.31 -21.35 -6.31
N ASP A 283 25.88 -22.51 -6.04
CA ASP A 283 25.70 -23.68 -6.89
C ASP A 283 24.27 -24.17 -6.69
N GLU A 284 23.54 -24.23 -7.78
CA GLU A 284 22.09 -24.57 -7.82
C GLU A 284 21.90 -26.05 -8.19
N ASP A 285 22.98 -26.83 -8.19
CA ASP A 285 22.99 -28.29 -8.54
C ASP A 285 22.49 -29.18 -7.40
#